data_4c0637ed3e5f5f673ef2fae2ab131c6f
#
_entry.id   4c0637ed3e5f5f673ef2fae2ab131c6f
#
_cell.length_a   1.000
_cell.length_b   1.000
_cell.length_c   1.000
_cell.angle_alpha   90.00
_cell.angle_beta   90.00
_cell.angle_gamma   90.00
#
_symmetry.space_group_name_H-M   'P 1'
#
loop_
_entity.id
_entity.type
_entity.pdbx_description
1 polymer ?
#
loop_
_entity_poly.entity_id
_entity_poly.type
_entity_poly.pdbx_seq_one_letter_code
_entity_poly.pdbx_strand_id
1 'polypeptide(L)'
;NPAELSLSLPSAGKTVTFQGNDMQYGASVSLMQPVYTGKRILGTIRLAEHQQSLANNQAEVIRTAICYQTDLQYWNTVARHEIVQVSEDFQNSMAVLVRTIQERVEAGLVDPQDLLMAEVKLNEAKYRLLQAQSNFETGRMAFNSLIGIPLQTATEIEATLPIVNPPDSLLHQDRVNRPEIEMAQDRIKIAESNLTLNDSQYKPQLSIGIDGSYSSPGYNFKRDPDLNYAAYAKL
;
A
#
# COMPACT_ATOMS: atom_id res chain seq x y z
N ASN A 1 -9.89 53.41 23.15
CA ASN A 1 -10.73 54.06 24.19
C ASN A 1 -11.47 52.97 24.93
N PRO A 2 -11.30 52.89 26.28
CA PRO A 2 -12.08 51.95 27.06
C PRO A 2 -13.55 52.31 26.92
N ALA A 3 -14.41 51.31 26.77
CA ALA A 3 -15.85 51.54 26.72
C ALA A 3 -16.31 52.06 28.07
N GLU A 4 -16.67 53.32 28.15
CA GLU A 4 -17.26 53.94 29.32
C GLU A 4 -18.77 53.76 29.26
N LEU A 5 -19.32 53.03 30.22
CA LEU A 5 -20.77 52.93 30.40
C LEU A 5 -21.15 53.85 31.57
N SER A 6 -21.79 54.98 31.26
CA SER A 6 -22.32 55.90 32.28
C SER A 6 -23.82 55.65 32.53
N LEU A 7 -24.17 55.25 33.74
CA LEU A 7 -25.56 55.07 34.17
C LEU A 7 -25.92 56.23 35.02
N SER A 8 -26.81 57.11 34.58
CA SER A 8 -27.39 58.21 35.40
C SER A 8 -28.60 57.68 36.14
N LEU A 9 -28.54 57.73 37.49
CA LEU A 9 -29.65 57.41 38.37
C LEU A 9 -30.39 58.72 38.70
N PRO A 10 -31.58 59.02 38.12
CA PRO A 10 -32.29 60.29 38.26
C PRO A 10 -32.74 60.54 39.70
N SER A 11 -32.94 59.53 40.54
CA SER A 11 -33.42 59.59 41.85
C SER A 11 -32.36 59.92 42.92
N ALA A 12 -31.08 59.90 42.60
CA ALA A 12 -29.97 60.11 43.54
C ALA A 12 -28.97 61.19 43.16
N GLY A 13 -29.10 61.83 41.98
CA GLY A 13 -28.17 62.84 41.47
C GLY A 13 -26.74 62.38 41.31
N LYS A 14 -26.50 61.06 41.20
CA LYS A 14 -25.17 60.49 41.08
C LYS A 14 -25.07 59.74 39.74
N THR A 15 -24.05 60.04 38.92
CA THR A 15 -23.65 59.31 37.75
C THR A 15 -22.61 58.29 38.17
N VAL A 16 -22.90 57.04 37.98
CA VAL A 16 -21.92 55.96 38.20
C VAL A 16 -21.30 55.60 36.80
N THR A 17 -20.03 55.89 36.69
CA THR A 17 -19.26 55.58 35.46
C THR A 17 -18.57 54.25 35.65
N PHE A 18 -18.88 53.29 34.83
CA PHE A 18 -18.15 52.01 34.74
C PHE A 18 -17.11 52.14 33.65
N GLN A 19 -15.86 52.11 34.05
CA GLN A 19 -14.72 52.17 33.11
C GLN A 19 -14.29 50.74 32.77
N GLY A 20 -14.35 50.37 31.50
CA GLY A 20 -13.88 49.09 31.03
C GLY A 20 -12.35 48.94 31.17
N ASN A 21 -11.86 47.73 31.11
CA ASN A 21 -10.42 47.44 31.16
C ASN A 21 -9.77 47.69 29.79
N ASP A 22 -8.65 48.41 29.79
CA ASP A 22 -7.93 48.78 28.56
C ASP A 22 -7.23 47.59 27.91
N MET A 23 -6.86 46.60 28.70
CA MET A 23 -6.20 45.37 28.22
C MET A 23 -6.77 44.14 28.90
N GLN A 24 -6.97 43.10 28.13
CA GLN A 24 -7.31 41.79 28.63
C GLN A 24 -6.22 40.79 28.20
N TYR A 25 -5.69 40.08 29.14
CA TYR A 25 -4.74 39.02 28.88
C TYR A 25 -4.95 37.88 29.86
N GLY A 26 -4.61 36.66 29.41
CA GLY A 26 -4.71 35.48 30.26
C GLY A 26 -3.91 34.32 29.71
N ALA A 27 -3.51 33.47 30.61
CA ALA A 27 -2.93 32.17 30.29
C ALA A 27 -3.62 31.10 31.15
N SER A 28 -3.87 29.94 30.58
CA SER A 28 -4.45 28.83 31.31
C SER A 28 -3.70 27.53 31.01
N VAL A 29 -3.58 26.70 32.03
CA VAL A 29 -3.06 25.34 31.95
C VAL A 29 -4.12 24.40 32.50
N SER A 30 -4.46 23.38 31.69
CA SER A 30 -5.48 22.40 32.05
C SER A 30 -4.86 21.01 31.94
N LEU A 31 -4.96 20.21 32.99
CA LEU A 31 -4.55 18.83 33.04
C LEU A 31 -5.76 17.97 33.37
N MET A 32 -6.11 17.05 32.47
CA MET A 32 -7.20 16.10 32.66
C MET A 32 -6.71 14.68 32.50
N GLN A 33 -6.94 13.83 33.49
CA GLN A 33 -6.61 12.42 33.49
C GLN A 33 -7.88 11.57 33.57
N PRO A 34 -8.21 10.79 32.57
CA PRO A 34 -9.27 9.81 32.67
C PRO A 34 -8.82 8.66 33.58
N VAL A 35 -9.62 8.39 34.60
CA VAL A 35 -9.40 7.33 35.61
C VAL A 35 -10.14 6.05 35.21
N TYR A 36 -11.38 6.22 34.73
CA TYR A 36 -12.18 5.11 34.24
C TYR A 36 -12.96 5.54 33.01
N THR A 37 -12.86 4.75 31.93
CA THR A 37 -13.48 5.05 30.64
C THR A 37 -14.36 3.91 30.12
N GLY A 38 -14.88 3.07 31.00
CA GLY A 38 -15.71 1.92 30.59
C GLY A 38 -14.99 0.92 29.66
N LYS A 39 -13.67 0.81 29.73
CA LYS A 39 -12.78 0.05 28.84
C LYS A 39 -12.57 0.68 27.44
N ARG A 40 -13.01 1.92 27.20
CA ARG A 40 -12.85 2.57 25.90
C ARG A 40 -11.39 2.64 25.45
N ILE A 41 -10.48 3.12 26.31
CA ILE A 41 -9.05 3.25 25.99
C ILE A 41 -8.45 1.87 25.65
N LEU A 42 -8.73 0.85 26.45
CA LEU A 42 -8.25 -0.50 26.23
C LEU A 42 -8.81 -1.10 24.92
N GLY A 43 -10.10 -0.85 24.64
CA GLY A 43 -10.74 -1.26 23.38
C GLY A 43 -10.11 -0.58 22.17
N THR A 44 -9.77 0.72 22.25
CA THR A 44 -9.09 1.46 21.19
C THR A 44 -7.68 0.92 20.93
N ILE A 45 -6.93 0.61 21.99
CA ILE A 45 -5.59 0.01 21.86
C ILE A 45 -5.68 -1.34 21.15
N ARG A 46 -6.57 -2.24 21.61
CA ARG A 46 -6.76 -3.55 20.98
C ARG A 46 -7.22 -3.44 19.53
N LEU A 47 -8.11 -2.51 19.24
CA LEU A 47 -8.53 -2.23 17.87
C LEU A 47 -7.34 -1.85 16.98
N ALA A 48 -6.49 -0.94 17.45
CA ALA A 48 -5.30 -0.52 16.72
C ALA A 48 -4.29 -1.66 16.54
N GLU A 49 -4.07 -2.50 17.56
CA GLU A 49 -3.21 -3.69 17.50
C GLU A 49 -3.72 -4.69 16.44
N HIS A 50 -5.02 -4.98 16.41
CA HIS A 50 -5.59 -5.90 15.41
C HIS A 50 -5.61 -5.30 14.02
N GLN A 51 -5.78 -3.98 13.87
CA GLN A 51 -5.64 -3.30 12.58
C GLN A 51 -4.19 -3.35 12.07
N GLN A 52 -3.21 -3.21 12.96
CA GLN A 52 -1.79 -3.37 12.61
C GLN A 52 -1.50 -4.80 12.17
N SER A 53 -1.98 -5.81 12.89
CA SER A 53 -1.84 -7.22 12.51
C SER A 53 -2.45 -7.49 11.14
N LEU A 54 -3.67 -7.02 10.91
CA LEU A 54 -4.35 -7.13 9.61
C LEU A 54 -3.52 -6.52 8.47
N ALA A 55 -2.96 -5.31 8.68
CA ALA A 55 -2.14 -4.63 7.68
C ALA A 55 -0.83 -5.39 7.39
N ASN A 56 -0.20 -5.98 8.41
CA ASN A 56 1.00 -6.80 8.24
C ASN A 56 0.70 -8.07 7.44
N ASN A 57 -0.38 -8.78 7.76
CA ASN A 57 -0.80 -9.98 7.03
C ASN A 57 -1.20 -9.63 5.59
N GLN A 58 -1.83 -8.47 5.36
CA GLN A 58 -2.13 -7.99 4.01
C GLN A 58 -0.87 -7.69 3.20
N ALA A 59 0.15 -7.11 3.83
CA ALA A 59 1.44 -6.88 3.17
C ALA A 59 2.11 -8.21 2.76
N GLU A 60 2.00 -9.25 3.60
CA GLU A 60 2.56 -10.57 3.29
C GLU A 60 1.81 -11.26 2.14
N VAL A 61 0.49 -11.14 2.08
CA VAL A 61 -0.32 -11.62 0.92
C VAL A 61 0.12 -10.94 -0.38
N ILE A 62 0.26 -9.61 -0.34
CA ILE A 62 0.70 -8.84 -1.51
C ILE A 62 2.12 -9.24 -1.92
N ARG A 63 3.03 -9.38 -0.96
CA ARG A 63 4.40 -9.83 -1.21
C ARG A 63 4.44 -11.18 -1.91
N THR A 64 3.71 -12.16 -1.39
CA THR A 64 3.61 -13.51 -1.98
C THR A 64 3.04 -13.46 -3.40
N ALA A 65 2.01 -12.63 -3.63
CA ALA A 65 1.43 -12.46 -4.96
C ALA A 65 2.43 -11.84 -5.94
N ILE A 66 3.20 -10.83 -5.53
CA ILE A 66 4.24 -10.22 -6.35
C ILE A 66 5.35 -11.22 -6.67
N CYS A 67 5.83 -11.99 -5.69
CA CYS A 67 6.83 -13.03 -5.91
C CYS A 67 6.33 -14.05 -6.95
N TYR A 68 5.11 -14.55 -6.78
CA TYR A 68 4.51 -15.49 -7.73
C TYR A 68 4.39 -14.92 -9.16
N GLN A 69 3.94 -13.67 -9.27
CA GLN A 69 3.86 -13.00 -10.58
C GLN A 69 5.24 -12.80 -11.22
N THR A 70 6.25 -12.48 -10.42
CA THR A 70 7.63 -12.32 -10.89
C THR A 70 8.20 -13.64 -11.40
N ASP A 71 8.01 -14.73 -10.65
CA ASP A 71 8.42 -16.07 -11.06
C ASP A 71 7.71 -16.50 -12.35
N LEU A 72 6.40 -16.30 -12.42
CA LEU A 72 5.62 -16.61 -13.62
C LEU A 72 6.13 -15.84 -14.85
N GLN A 73 6.37 -14.53 -14.69
CA GLN A 73 6.85 -13.69 -15.78
C GLN A 73 8.28 -14.06 -16.19
N TYR A 74 9.14 -14.44 -15.24
CA TYR A 74 10.48 -14.92 -15.49
C TYR A 74 10.44 -16.17 -16.40
N TRP A 75 9.71 -17.20 -16.00
CA TRP A 75 9.60 -18.45 -16.76
C TRP A 75 8.93 -18.27 -18.12
N ASN A 76 7.95 -17.37 -18.22
CA ASN A 76 7.40 -16.99 -19.53
C ASN A 76 8.45 -16.33 -20.44
N THR A 77 9.36 -15.56 -19.88
CA THR A 77 10.41 -14.89 -20.66
C THR A 77 11.48 -15.89 -21.07
N VAL A 78 11.85 -16.85 -20.19
CA VAL A 78 12.72 -17.99 -20.53
C VAL A 78 12.12 -18.78 -21.68
N ALA A 79 10.85 -19.17 -21.61
CA ALA A 79 10.19 -19.91 -22.68
C ALA A 79 10.20 -19.16 -24.02
N ARG A 80 9.99 -17.84 -24.00
CA ARG A 80 10.09 -17.02 -25.24
C ARG A 80 11.51 -16.96 -25.79
N HIS A 81 12.52 -16.93 -24.94
CA HIS A 81 13.92 -17.01 -25.35
C HIS A 81 14.22 -18.34 -26.08
N GLU A 82 13.77 -19.46 -25.54
CA GLU A 82 13.90 -20.77 -26.16
C GLU A 82 13.19 -20.84 -27.53
N ILE A 83 12.01 -20.20 -27.66
CA ILE A 83 11.31 -20.12 -28.96
C ILE A 83 12.12 -19.32 -29.97
N VAL A 84 12.86 -18.28 -29.57
CA VAL A 84 13.78 -17.57 -30.48
C VAL A 84 14.85 -18.51 -31.00
N GLN A 85 15.53 -19.27 -30.13
CA GLN A 85 16.58 -20.22 -30.53
C GLN A 85 16.06 -21.28 -31.52
N VAL A 86 14.92 -21.89 -31.17
CA VAL A 86 14.28 -22.88 -32.08
C VAL A 86 13.92 -22.26 -33.44
N SER A 87 13.46 -20.99 -33.44
CA SER A 87 13.11 -20.28 -34.69
C SER A 87 14.35 -19.94 -35.54
N GLU A 88 15.49 -19.63 -34.88
CA GLU A 88 16.77 -19.42 -35.55
C GLU A 88 17.28 -20.71 -36.21
N ASP A 89 17.25 -21.83 -35.49
CA ASP A 89 17.64 -23.12 -35.98
C ASP A 89 16.77 -23.57 -37.18
N PHE A 90 15.45 -23.30 -37.07
CA PHE A 90 14.52 -23.58 -38.16
C PHE A 90 14.81 -22.73 -39.41
N GLN A 91 15.05 -21.41 -39.23
CA GLN A 91 15.44 -20.53 -40.34
C GLN A 91 16.73 -20.99 -41.00
N ASN A 92 17.75 -21.36 -40.21
CA ASN A 92 19.02 -21.85 -40.70
C ASN A 92 18.84 -23.15 -41.50
N SER A 93 18.02 -24.07 -41.01
CA SER A 93 17.69 -25.33 -41.74
C SER A 93 16.99 -25.07 -43.07
N MET A 94 16.04 -24.10 -43.09
CA MET A 94 15.37 -23.71 -44.33
C MET A 94 16.32 -23.02 -45.30
N ALA A 95 17.29 -22.22 -44.84
CA ALA A 95 18.31 -21.63 -45.72
C ALA A 95 19.21 -22.67 -46.38
N VAL A 96 19.62 -23.70 -45.63
CA VAL A 96 20.37 -24.84 -46.18
C VAL A 96 19.54 -25.60 -47.22
N LEU A 97 18.25 -25.81 -46.93
CA LEU A 97 17.34 -26.49 -47.89
C LEU A 97 17.21 -25.71 -49.19
N VAL A 98 16.98 -24.40 -49.14
CA VAL A 98 16.90 -23.54 -50.33
C VAL A 98 18.16 -23.67 -51.18
N ARG A 99 19.33 -23.56 -50.54
CA ARG A 99 20.61 -23.72 -51.23
C ARG A 99 20.75 -25.08 -51.93
N THR A 100 20.37 -26.16 -51.23
CA THR A 100 20.43 -27.51 -51.81
C THR A 100 19.49 -27.67 -53.01
N ILE A 101 18.27 -27.11 -52.93
CA ILE A 101 17.32 -27.15 -54.05
C ILE A 101 17.83 -26.30 -55.21
N GLN A 102 18.40 -25.13 -54.96
CA GLN A 102 18.99 -24.28 -55.99
C GLN A 102 20.09 -25.00 -56.77
N GLU A 103 21.03 -25.64 -56.08
CA GLU A 103 22.11 -26.42 -56.69
C GLU A 103 21.54 -27.55 -57.57
N ARG A 104 20.44 -28.20 -57.18
CA ARG A 104 19.78 -29.26 -57.98
C ARG A 104 19.02 -28.70 -59.18
N VAL A 105 18.40 -27.54 -59.09
CA VAL A 105 17.76 -26.87 -60.24
C VAL A 105 18.81 -26.47 -61.26
N GLU A 106 19.94 -25.92 -60.82
CA GLU A 106 21.07 -25.58 -61.70
C GLU A 106 21.66 -26.80 -62.44
N ALA A 107 21.62 -27.97 -61.76
CA ALA A 107 22.01 -29.26 -62.38
C ALA A 107 20.90 -29.86 -63.22
N GLY A 108 19.73 -29.25 -63.38
CA GLY A 108 18.60 -29.76 -64.14
C GLY A 108 17.91 -31.00 -63.56
N LEU A 109 18.06 -31.23 -62.23
CA LEU A 109 17.53 -32.39 -61.50
C LEU A 109 16.16 -32.16 -60.88
N VAL A 110 15.74 -30.90 -60.72
CA VAL A 110 14.50 -30.49 -60.01
C VAL A 110 13.88 -29.32 -60.77
N ASP A 111 12.54 -29.16 -60.64
CA ASP A 111 11.78 -28.06 -61.24
C ASP A 111 12.08 -26.73 -60.57
N PRO A 112 12.26 -25.61 -61.32
CA PRO A 112 12.37 -24.29 -60.77
C PRO A 112 11.19 -23.88 -59.83
N GLN A 113 10.02 -24.48 -59.99
CA GLN A 113 8.87 -24.25 -59.11
C GLN A 113 9.15 -24.73 -57.68
N ASP A 114 9.91 -25.80 -57.50
CA ASP A 114 10.28 -26.31 -56.17
C ASP A 114 11.19 -25.33 -55.42
N LEU A 115 12.06 -24.61 -56.16
CA LEU A 115 12.88 -23.54 -55.56
C LEU A 115 12.03 -22.40 -55.06
N LEU A 116 11.03 -21.93 -55.82
CA LEU A 116 10.10 -20.87 -55.36
C LEU A 116 9.34 -21.29 -54.12
N MET A 117 8.88 -22.53 -54.03
CA MET A 117 8.21 -23.06 -52.84
C MET A 117 9.13 -23.08 -51.62
N ALA A 118 10.39 -23.47 -51.80
CA ALA A 118 11.37 -23.45 -50.71
C ALA A 118 11.71 -22.02 -50.24
N GLU A 119 11.83 -21.06 -51.15
CA GLU A 119 12.03 -19.64 -50.83
C GLU A 119 10.85 -19.07 -50.05
N VAL A 120 9.60 -19.41 -50.39
CA VAL A 120 8.41 -19.02 -49.62
C VAL A 120 8.51 -19.56 -48.20
N LYS A 121 8.94 -20.83 -48.03
CA LYS A 121 9.12 -21.43 -46.70
C LYS A 121 10.24 -20.75 -45.89
N LEU A 122 11.33 -20.39 -46.54
CA LEU A 122 12.39 -19.60 -45.89
C LEU A 122 11.89 -18.23 -45.43
N ASN A 123 11.10 -17.53 -46.23
CA ASN A 123 10.53 -16.24 -45.86
C ASN A 123 9.51 -16.38 -44.72
N GLU A 124 8.73 -17.46 -44.69
CA GLU A 124 7.87 -17.79 -43.53
C GLU A 124 8.70 -18.01 -42.26
N ALA A 125 9.81 -18.74 -42.35
CA ALA A 125 10.72 -18.98 -41.23
C ALA A 125 11.34 -17.69 -40.72
N LYS A 126 11.78 -16.78 -41.60
CA LYS A 126 12.29 -15.44 -41.23
C LYS A 126 11.23 -14.60 -40.51
N TYR A 127 9.99 -14.62 -40.99
CA TYR A 127 8.90 -13.91 -40.34
C TYR A 127 8.64 -14.45 -38.93
N ARG A 128 8.61 -15.78 -38.76
CA ARG A 128 8.43 -16.41 -37.44
C ARG A 128 9.55 -16.05 -36.47
N LEU A 129 10.80 -16.00 -36.92
CA LEU A 129 11.93 -15.57 -36.10
C LEU A 129 11.76 -14.13 -35.66
N LEU A 130 11.42 -13.19 -36.55
CA LEU A 130 11.20 -11.80 -36.21
C LEU A 130 10.06 -11.63 -35.16
N GLN A 131 8.98 -12.40 -35.31
CA GLN A 131 7.87 -12.44 -34.37
C GLN A 131 8.32 -12.99 -33.02
N ALA A 132 9.11 -14.07 -32.99
CA ALA A 132 9.64 -14.64 -31.76
C ALA A 132 10.55 -13.65 -31.01
N GLN A 133 11.44 -12.95 -31.73
CA GLN A 133 12.30 -11.92 -31.18
C GLN A 133 11.50 -10.76 -30.58
N SER A 134 10.48 -10.28 -31.30
CA SER A 134 9.60 -9.21 -30.79
C SER A 134 8.84 -9.64 -29.52
N ASN A 135 8.35 -10.88 -29.49
CA ASN A 135 7.66 -11.44 -28.32
C ASN A 135 8.60 -11.60 -27.12
N PHE A 136 9.86 -12.01 -27.36
CA PHE A 136 10.88 -12.10 -26.32
C PHE A 136 11.19 -10.72 -25.73
N GLU A 137 11.44 -9.71 -26.56
CA GLU A 137 11.69 -8.34 -26.11
C GLU A 137 10.53 -7.79 -25.27
N THR A 138 9.29 -7.98 -25.71
CA THR A 138 8.10 -7.60 -24.95
C THR A 138 8.02 -8.32 -23.61
N GLY A 139 8.36 -9.61 -23.58
CA GLY A 139 8.41 -10.39 -22.33
C GLY A 139 9.47 -9.89 -21.37
N ARG A 140 10.66 -9.56 -21.88
CA ARG A 140 11.78 -9.01 -21.10
C ARG A 140 11.41 -7.65 -20.52
N MET A 141 10.79 -6.76 -21.29
CA MET A 141 10.30 -5.46 -20.80
C MET A 141 9.26 -5.62 -19.70
N ALA A 142 8.32 -6.56 -19.83
CA ALA A 142 7.33 -6.83 -18.79
C ALA A 142 7.98 -7.38 -17.52
N PHE A 143 8.97 -8.24 -17.62
CA PHE A 143 9.75 -8.71 -16.49
C PHE A 143 10.52 -7.57 -15.82
N ASN A 144 11.22 -6.74 -16.59
CA ASN A 144 11.96 -5.57 -16.09
C ASN A 144 11.05 -4.61 -15.32
N SER A 145 9.83 -4.40 -15.82
CA SER A 145 8.83 -3.57 -15.14
C SER A 145 8.46 -4.12 -13.76
N LEU A 146 8.30 -5.45 -13.63
CA LEU A 146 7.96 -6.10 -12.37
C LEU A 146 9.07 -6.00 -11.33
N ILE A 147 10.33 -6.12 -11.75
CA ILE A 147 11.48 -6.02 -10.83
C ILE A 147 11.95 -4.57 -10.62
N GLY A 148 11.29 -3.59 -11.26
CA GLY A 148 11.53 -2.17 -11.02
C GLY A 148 12.76 -1.59 -11.69
N ILE A 149 13.26 -2.23 -12.77
CA ILE A 149 14.39 -1.71 -13.57
C ILE A 149 13.88 -1.08 -14.90
N PRO A 150 14.68 -0.23 -15.54
CA PRO A 150 14.29 0.38 -16.82
C PRO A 150 13.91 -0.68 -17.86
N LEU A 151 12.82 -0.45 -18.60
CA LEU A 151 12.24 -1.43 -19.53
C LEU A 151 13.23 -1.96 -20.56
N GLN A 152 14.13 -1.10 -21.06
CA GLN A 152 15.08 -1.42 -22.14
C GLN A 152 16.39 -2.03 -21.63
N THR A 153 16.53 -2.27 -20.33
CA THR A 153 17.73 -2.91 -19.79
C THR A 153 17.92 -4.31 -20.40
N ALA A 154 19.11 -4.61 -20.86
CA ALA A 154 19.47 -5.94 -21.30
C ALA A 154 19.62 -6.85 -20.07
N THR A 155 18.55 -7.55 -19.72
CA THR A 155 18.53 -8.50 -18.61
C THR A 155 18.93 -9.86 -19.14
N GLU A 156 20.02 -10.42 -18.61
CA GLU A 156 20.43 -11.80 -18.92
C GLU A 156 19.48 -12.76 -18.21
N ILE A 157 18.99 -13.73 -18.97
CA ILE A 157 18.05 -14.74 -18.49
C ILE A 157 18.77 -16.10 -18.57
N GLU A 158 18.89 -16.74 -17.41
CA GLU A 158 19.43 -18.09 -17.35
C GLU A 158 18.35 -19.08 -17.83
N ALA A 159 18.62 -19.73 -18.96
CA ALA A 159 17.67 -20.61 -19.64
C ALA A 159 17.64 -22.05 -19.11
N THR A 160 18.31 -22.32 -17.98
CA THR A 160 18.35 -23.67 -17.42
C THR A 160 17.04 -24.00 -16.73
N LEU A 161 16.23 -24.88 -17.32
CA LEU A 161 15.00 -25.38 -16.70
C LEU A 161 15.34 -26.36 -15.58
N PRO A 162 15.13 -26.02 -14.31
CA PRO A 162 15.35 -26.97 -13.23
C PRO A 162 14.27 -28.05 -13.26
N ILE A 163 14.69 -29.32 -13.19
CA ILE A 163 13.75 -30.42 -12.94
C ILE A 163 13.37 -30.35 -11.46
N VAL A 164 12.23 -29.74 -11.17
CA VAL A 164 11.70 -29.64 -9.80
C VAL A 164 10.84 -30.85 -9.52
N ASN A 165 11.34 -31.78 -8.70
CA ASN A 165 10.52 -32.78 -8.07
C ASN A 165 9.92 -32.16 -6.79
N PRO A 166 8.59 -31.97 -6.66
CA PRO A 166 8.00 -31.46 -5.45
C PRO A 166 8.35 -32.42 -4.29
N PRO A 167 8.89 -31.93 -3.18
CA PRO A 167 9.18 -32.80 -2.05
C PRO A 167 7.88 -33.37 -1.46
N ASP A 168 7.88 -34.65 -1.16
CA ASP A 168 6.71 -35.35 -0.57
C ASP A 168 6.19 -34.69 0.71
N SER A 169 7.05 -33.96 1.43
CA SER A 169 6.70 -33.18 2.60
C SER A 169 5.67 -32.07 2.35
N LEU A 170 5.58 -31.56 1.10
CA LEU A 170 4.57 -30.55 0.73
C LEU A 170 3.17 -31.15 0.57
N LEU A 171 3.08 -32.46 0.29
CA LEU A 171 1.80 -33.15 0.12
C LEU A 171 1.15 -33.51 1.46
N HIS A 172 1.87 -33.41 2.58
CA HIS A 172 1.43 -33.83 3.91
C HIS A 172 1.37 -32.70 4.94
N GLN A 173 1.37 -31.41 4.50
CA GLN A 173 1.17 -30.31 5.41
C GLN A 173 -0.31 -30.19 5.80
N ASP A 174 -0.67 -30.73 6.97
CA ASP A 174 -2.03 -30.68 7.55
C ASP A 174 -2.50 -29.24 7.89
N ARG A 175 -1.59 -28.29 8.00
CA ARG A 175 -1.89 -26.88 8.24
C ARG A 175 -1.02 -25.99 7.37
N VAL A 176 -1.60 -25.46 6.33
CA VAL A 176 -1.01 -24.34 5.59
C VAL A 176 -1.32 -23.08 6.40
N ASN A 177 -0.29 -22.49 7.01
CA ASN A 177 -0.41 -21.19 7.67
C ASN A 177 -0.53 -20.11 6.57
N ARG A 178 -1.78 -19.80 6.20
CA ARG A 178 -2.07 -18.83 5.13
C ARG A 178 -2.39 -17.47 5.73
N PRO A 179 -1.68 -16.41 5.32
CA PRO A 179 -1.93 -15.05 5.82
C PRO A 179 -3.39 -14.60 5.63
N GLU A 180 -4.09 -15.11 4.61
CA GLU A 180 -5.50 -14.78 4.36
C GLU A 180 -6.42 -15.28 5.47
N ILE A 181 -6.08 -16.42 6.11
CA ILE A 181 -6.83 -16.96 7.25
C ILE A 181 -6.60 -16.07 8.47
N GLU A 182 -5.36 -15.66 8.71
CA GLU A 182 -5.02 -14.73 9.79
C GLU A 182 -5.71 -13.37 9.62
N MET A 183 -5.76 -12.86 8.38
CA MET A 183 -6.52 -11.65 8.06
C MET A 183 -8.01 -11.79 8.40
N ALA A 184 -8.62 -12.94 8.13
CA ALA A 184 -10.01 -13.18 8.47
C ALA A 184 -10.23 -13.21 9.99
N GLN A 185 -9.31 -13.83 10.74
CA GLN A 185 -9.32 -13.81 12.21
C GLN A 185 -9.14 -12.41 12.78
N ASP A 186 -8.22 -11.61 12.23
CA ASP A 186 -8.00 -10.24 12.68
C ASP A 186 -9.23 -9.37 12.42
N ARG A 187 -9.95 -9.57 11.32
CA ARG A 187 -11.25 -8.89 11.07
C ARG A 187 -12.29 -9.23 12.13
N ILE A 188 -12.34 -10.47 12.60
CA ILE A 188 -13.23 -10.88 13.70
C ILE A 188 -12.84 -10.14 14.97
N LYS A 189 -11.56 -10.14 15.36
CA LYS A 189 -11.05 -9.44 16.56
C LYS A 189 -11.29 -7.92 16.48
N ILE A 190 -11.18 -7.31 15.29
CA ILE A 190 -11.53 -5.91 15.04
C ILE A 190 -13.02 -5.67 15.33
N ALA A 191 -13.90 -6.56 14.86
CA ALA A 191 -15.34 -6.47 15.12
C ALA A 191 -15.65 -6.61 16.61
N GLU A 192 -15.00 -7.54 17.32
CA GLU A 192 -15.13 -7.71 18.79
C GLU A 192 -14.65 -6.49 19.57
N SER A 193 -13.53 -5.87 19.10
CA SER A 193 -13.03 -4.63 19.69
C SER A 193 -14.01 -3.48 19.48
N ASN A 194 -14.67 -3.37 18.34
CA ASN A 194 -15.71 -2.39 18.05
C ASN A 194 -16.94 -2.60 18.93
N LEU A 195 -17.34 -3.86 19.19
CA LEU A 195 -18.41 -4.16 20.17
C LEU A 195 -18.02 -3.64 21.56
N THR A 196 -16.78 -3.89 22.00
CA THR A 196 -16.27 -3.39 23.30
C THR A 196 -16.30 -1.86 23.36
N LEU A 197 -15.98 -1.18 22.26
CA LEU A 197 -16.05 0.29 22.17
C LEU A 197 -17.48 0.80 22.23
N ASN A 198 -18.42 0.16 21.54
CA ASN A 198 -19.84 0.52 21.60
C ASN A 198 -20.39 0.31 23.02
N ASP A 199 -20.09 -0.82 23.65
CA ASP A 199 -20.47 -1.09 25.03
C ASP A 199 -19.90 -0.05 26.02
N SER A 200 -18.73 0.50 25.74
CA SER A 200 -18.10 1.50 26.60
C SER A 200 -18.88 2.81 26.68
N GLN A 201 -19.71 3.12 25.67
CA GLN A 201 -20.53 4.33 25.63
C GLN A 201 -21.67 4.31 26.67
N TYR A 202 -22.12 3.10 27.04
CA TYR A 202 -23.16 2.91 28.05
C TYR A 202 -22.60 2.79 29.47
N LYS A 203 -21.28 2.85 29.65
CA LYS A 203 -20.61 2.76 30.94
C LYS A 203 -20.24 4.14 31.46
N PRO A 204 -20.26 4.39 32.78
CA PRO A 204 -19.82 5.65 33.36
C PRO A 204 -18.38 5.94 32.99
N GLN A 205 -18.05 7.24 32.87
CA GLN A 205 -16.69 7.70 32.59
C GLN A 205 -16.26 8.63 33.70
N LEU A 206 -15.18 8.32 34.40
CA LEU A 206 -14.63 9.12 35.47
C LEU A 206 -13.30 9.75 35.06
N SER A 207 -13.21 11.06 35.14
CA SER A 207 -11.97 11.80 34.93
C SER A 207 -11.72 12.75 36.11
N ILE A 208 -10.47 13.00 36.43
CA ILE A 208 -10.02 14.02 37.38
C ILE A 208 -9.24 15.07 36.59
N GLY A 209 -9.39 16.34 37.00
CA GLY A 209 -8.69 17.43 36.34
C GLY A 209 -8.24 18.49 37.32
N ILE A 210 -7.22 19.24 36.93
CA ILE A 210 -6.72 20.43 37.60
C ILE A 210 -6.58 21.50 36.52
N ASP A 211 -7.24 22.63 36.77
CA ASP A 211 -7.14 23.80 35.91
C ASP A 211 -6.46 24.92 36.69
N GLY A 212 -5.52 25.60 36.07
CA GLY A 212 -4.90 26.81 36.54
C GLY A 212 -5.07 27.93 35.53
N SER A 213 -5.53 29.10 35.93
CA SER A 213 -5.63 30.24 35.03
C SER A 213 -5.15 31.52 35.71
N TYR A 214 -4.42 32.31 34.92
CA TYR A 214 -3.98 33.64 35.31
C TYR A 214 -4.57 34.62 34.30
N SER A 215 -5.36 35.56 34.76
CA SER A 215 -6.06 36.51 33.89
C SER A 215 -6.14 37.91 34.47
N SER A 216 -6.12 38.90 33.59
CA SER A 216 -6.44 40.30 33.90
C SER A 216 -7.56 40.76 32.95
N PRO A 217 -8.72 41.24 33.45
CA PRO A 217 -9.13 41.31 34.85
C PRO A 217 -9.33 39.92 35.47
N GLY A 218 -9.13 39.83 36.74
CA GLY A 218 -9.39 38.63 37.52
C GLY A 218 -10.89 38.29 37.60
N TYR A 219 -11.21 37.12 38.14
CA TYR A 219 -12.62 36.67 38.31
C TYR A 219 -13.43 37.56 39.25
N ASN A 220 -12.75 38.36 40.07
CA ASN A 220 -13.39 39.34 40.97
C ASN A 220 -13.73 40.67 40.30
N PHE A 221 -13.57 40.78 38.97
CA PHE A 221 -13.74 41.97 38.13
C PHE A 221 -12.83 43.16 38.53
N LYS A 222 -11.80 42.92 39.35
CA LYS A 222 -10.77 43.94 39.63
C LYS A 222 -9.77 44.00 38.49
N ARG A 223 -9.15 45.16 38.31
CA ARG A 223 -8.13 45.37 37.29
C ARG A 223 -6.85 44.53 37.49
N ASP A 224 -6.61 44.16 38.75
CA ASP A 224 -5.43 43.39 39.10
C ASP A 224 -5.53 41.98 38.59
N PRO A 225 -4.43 41.41 38.04
CA PRO A 225 -4.40 40.04 37.61
C PRO A 225 -4.59 39.08 38.80
N ASP A 226 -5.33 38.01 38.59
CA ASP A 226 -5.64 37.01 39.59
C ASP A 226 -5.27 35.60 39.12
N LEU A 227 -4.80 34.79 40.07
CA LEU A 227 -4.46 33.38 39.84
C LEU A 227 -5.59 32.53 40.42
N ASN A 228 -6.23 31.75 39.53
CA ASN A 228 -7.28 30.82 39.91
C ASN A 228 -6.83 29.39 39.63
N TYR A 229 -7.17 28.50 40.54
CA TYR A 229 -6.98 27.07 40.38
C TYR A 229 -8.22 26.32 40.83
N ALA A 230 -8.52 25.25 40.11
CA ALA A 230 -9.64 24.37 40.45
C ALA A 230 -9.22 22.91 40.24
N ALA A 231 -9.60 22.06 41.19
CA ALA A 231 -9.51 20.63 41.03
C ALA A 231 -10.94 20.07 40.97
N TYR A 232 -11.18 19.17 40.02
CA TYR A 232 -12.52 18.63 39.82
C TYR A 232 -12.49 17.15 39.46
N ALA A 233 -13.57 16.46 39.76
CA ALA A 233 -13.87 15.13 39.23
C ALA A 233 -15.14 15.23 38.37
N LYS A 234 -15.09 14.65 37.18
CA LYS A 234 -16.19 14.61 36.23
C LYS A 234 -16.61 13.17 36.00
N LEU A 235 -17.91 12.93 36.15
CA LEU A 235 -18.58 11.66 35.85
C LEU A 235 -19.40 11.80 34.59
#